data_932477b8c41952e68d08aab8839c6ae9
#
_entry.id   932477b8c41952e68d08aab8839c6ae9
#
_cell.length_a   1.000
_cell.length_b   1.000
_cell.length_c   1.000
_cell.angle_alpha   90.00
_cell.angle_beta   90.00
_cell.angle_gamma   90.00
#
_symmetry.space_group_name_H-M   'P 1'
#
loop_
_entity.id
_entity.type
_entity.pdbx_description
1 polymer ?
#
loop_
_entity_poly.entity_id
_entity_poly.type
_entity_poly.pdbx_seq_one_letter_code
_entity_poly.pdbx_strand_id
1 'polypeptide(L)'
;LDGTVPTYSVTYQGKTIIKPSRLGYQLAKGGKDLLSDFSVINEKTSTFDETWTPVWGENKSIRNHYNDMLVELKQNSTDSYMNVRFRVYDDGVGLRYEFPQKGNLNYFTIKEERTEFAMTGDHTAWWIPGDYDTQEYEYTKTRLSGIRPALHAAVSSNLSQTVFSDTGVQTSLQLKTDDGIYINLHEAALVDYPAMHLNLDDKTMTFTSWLTPDAQGMKGYMQTPFKSPWRTMVITDDARKVLSSNLILNLNEPCKIKDTSWIHPVKYVGVWWEMISGKGEWAYTHDYPTVKLDGTDYVHAKPSGKHSANNANVRRYIDFAAAHGFDAVLVEGWNIGWEDWSGYMKEKVFDFLTPYPDFDIKTLNEYAHSKGVKLIMHHETSSSVMNYEKYMDRAYQLMKDYGYDAVKSGYVGNIIPRGEHHYSQLEINHYLHAVTRAADYHIMVNAHEAVRPTGLCRTYPNLIGNESARGTEYQAFGGTKPGHTAILPFTRLQGGPMDYTPGIFEMDCANGSHCNSTICGQLALYVTMYSPLQMAADFPENYEKHMDAFQFIKDVA
;
A
#
# COMPACT_ATOMS: atom_id res chain seq x y z
N LEU A 1 -14.48 -27.54 15.98
CA LEU A 1 -13.31 -28.41 15.85
C LEU A 1 -13.67 -29.65 15.02
N ASP A 2 -12.78 -30.05 14.12
CA ASP A 2 -12.79 -31.36 13.49
C ASP A 2 -11.84 -32.26 14.30
N GLY A 3 -12.43 -33.10 15.19
CA GLY A 3 -11.67 -33.72 16.26
C GLY A 3 -11.04 -32.67 17.19
N THR A 4 -9.70 -32.49 17.11
CA THR A 4 -8.97 -31.49 17.90
C THR A 4 -8.36 -30.38 17.03
N VAL A 5 -8.69 -30.36 15.72
CA VAL A 5 -8.18 -29.39 14.75
C VAL A 5 -9.16 -28.23 14.60
N PRO A 6 -8.74 -26.96 14.78
CA PRO A 6 -9.59 -25.82 14.51
C PRO A 6 -9.88 -25.70 13.00
N THR A 7 -11.19 -25.66 12.66
CA THR A 7 -11.66 -25.47 11.27
C THR A 7 -12.81 -24.47 11.26
N TYR A 8 -13.00 -23.84 10.10
CA TYR A 8 -14.13 -22.97 9.81
C TYR A 8 -14.67 -23.24 8.40
N SER A 9 -15.88 -22.81 8.15
CA SER A 9 -16.48 -22.77 6.81
C SER A 9 -17.33 -21.52 6.69
N VAL A 10 -17.58 -21.08 5.44
CA VAL A 10 -18.42 -19.91 5.16
C VAL A 10 -19.50 -20.30 4.18
N THR A 11 -20.74 -19.92 4.50
CA THR A 11 -21.89 -20.04 3.61
C THR A 11 -22.50 -18.67 3.31
N TYR A 12 -23.00 -18.48 2.10
CA TYR A 12 -23.70 -17.28 1.65
C TYR A 12 -25.00 -17.67 0.97
N GLN A 13 -26.15 -17.20 1.46
CA GLN A 13 -27.47 -17.55 0.94
C GLN A 13 -27.71 -19.06 0.79
N GLY A 14 -27.25 -19.82 1.78
CA GLY A 14 -27.38 -21.29 1.80
C GLY A 14 -26.36 -22.05 0.93
N LYS A 15 -25.49 -21.37 0.20
CA LYS A 15 -24.41 -21.97 -0.59
C LYS A 15 -23.10 -21.97 0.16
N THR A 16 -22.35 -23.05 0.09
CA THR A 16 -20.98 -23.09 0.62
C THR A 16 -20.05 -22.24 -0.27
N ILE A 17 -19.34 -21.31 0.34
CA ILE A 17 -18.34 -20.43 -0.31
C ILE A 17 -16.93 -20.88 0.04
N ILE A 18 -16.66 -21.09 1.32
CA ILE A 18 -15.41 -21.67 1.82
C ILE A 18 -15.77 -23.03 2.45
N LYS A 19 -15.18 -24.10 1.94
CA LYS A 19 -15.30 -25.44 2.53
C LYS A 19 -14.57 -25.50 3.88
N PRO A 20 -14.77 -26.55 4.70
CA PRO A 20 -14.01 -26.71 5.93
C PRO A 20 -12.51 -26.50 5.71
N SER A 21 -11.98 -25.46 6.35
CA SER A 21 -10.63 -24.92 6.20
C SER A 21 -9.95 -24.87 7.56
N ARG A 22 -8.70 -25.27 7.62
CA ARG A 22 -7.93 -25.35 8.88
C ARG A 22 -7.41 -23.98 9.30
N LEU A 23 -7.25 -23.84 10.61
CA LEU A 23 -6.69 -22.67 11.28
C LEU A 23 -5.51 -23.07 12.17
N GLY A 24 -4.57 -22.16 12.35
CA GLY A 24 -3.48 -22.33 13.30
C GLY A 24 -2.13 -21.82 12.84
N TYR A 25 -1.11 -22.15 13.60
CA TYR A 25 0.25 -21.69 13.42
C TYR A 25 1.28 -22.79 13.52
N GLN A 26 2.30 -22.72 12.69
CA GLN A 26 3.58 -23.37 12.92
C GLN A 26 4.49 -22.41 13.67
N LEU A 27 5.10 -22.88 14.74
CA LEU A 27 6.01 -22.10 15.56
C LEU A 27 7.47 -22.40 15.20
N ALA A 28 8.33 -21.40 15.29
CA ALA A 28 9.77 -21.59 15.21
C ALA A 28 10.35 -21.92 16.60
N LYS A 29 11.46 -22.68 16.63
CA LYS A 29 12.27 -22.96 17.82
C LYS A 29 11.50 -23.53 19.04
N GLY A 30 11.29 -24.84 19.05
CA GLY A 30 11.01 -25.61 20.27
C GLY A 30 9.59 -25.55 20.82
N GLY A 31 8.70 -24.79 20.22
CA GLY A 31 7.27 -24.82 20.56
C GLY A 31 6.53 -25.90 19.77
N LYS A 32 5.52 -26.52 20.38
CA LYS A 32 4.58 -27.40 19.65
C LYS A 32 3.72 -26.53 18.75
N ASP A 33 3.56 -26.92 17.48
CA ASP A 33 2.69 -26.23 16.53
C ASP A 33 1.26 -26.11 17.06
N LEU A 34 0.65 -24.98 16.81
CA LEU A 34 -0.73 -24.67 17.20
C LEU A 34 -1.69 -25.04 16.05
N LEU A 35 -1.67 -26.31 15.62
CA LEU A 35 -2.46 -26.84 14.50
C LEU A 35 -3.52 -27.84 14.94
N SER A 36 -3.36 -28.47 16.11
CA SER A 36 -4.25 -29.52 16.62
C SER A 36 -4.13 -29.65 18.14
N ASP A 37 -4.81 -30.63 18.69
CA ASP A 37 -4.82 -30.91 20.13
C ASP A 37 -5.55 -29.83 20.95
N PHE A 38 -6.55 -29.19 20.35
CA PHE A 38 -7.36 -28.17 21.00
C PHE A 38 -8.66 -28.69 21.59
N SER A 39 -9.05 -28.05 22.68
CA SER A 39 -10.40 -28.09 23.23
C SER A 39 -10.98 -26.67 23.23
N VAL A 40 -12.28 -26.55 22.95
CA VAL A 40 -13.02 -25.31 23.17
C VAL A 40 -13.28 -25.19 24.68
N ILE A 41 -12.79 -24.13 25.28
CA ILE A 41 -12.98 -23.88 26.73
C ILE A 41 -14.04 -22.82 26.99
N ASN A 42 -14.35 -21.97 26.01
CA ASN A 42 -15.40 -20.97 26.11
C ASN A 42 -15.82 -20.49 24.73
N GLU A 43 -17.05 -19.99 24.62
CA GLU A 43 -17.60 -19.35 23.44
C GLU A 43 -18.42 -18.12 23.85
N LYS A 44 -18.20 -16.99 23.19
CA LYS A 44 -18.92 -15.74 23.44
C LYS A 44 -19.44 -15.19 22.13
N THR A 45 -20.70 -14.82 22.12
CA THR A 45 -21.34 -14.15 20.98
C THR A 45 -21.89 -12.80 21.40
N SER A 46 -21.86 -11.84 20.46
CA SER A 46 -22.47 -10.52 20.66
C SER A 46 -22.84 -9.90 19.32
N THR A 47 -23.59 -8.83 19.34
CA THR A 47 -23.92 -8.00 18.17
C THR A 47 -23.44 -6.58 18.44
N PHE A 48 -22.96 -5.92 17.41
CA PHE A 48 -22.49 -4.53 17.46
C PHE A 48 -23.12 -3.73 16.33
N ASP A 49 -23.53 -2.49 16.62
CA ASP A 49 -24.10 -1.58 15.63
C ASP A 49 -23.75 -0.13 16.00
N GLU A 50 -22.99 0.53 15.16
CA GLU A 50 -22.69 1.94 15.26
C GLU A 50 -22.64 2.57 13.87
N THR A 51 -22.74 3.90 13.81
CA THR A 51 -22.44 4.67 12.60
C THR A 51 -21.34 5.66 12.93
N TRP A 52 -20.28 5.68 12.13
CA TRP A 52 -19.14 6.57 12.31
C TRP A 52 -18.95 7.45 11.07
N THR A 53 -18.31 8.60 11.27
CA THR A 53 -18.01 9.56 10.20
C THR A 53 -16.51 9.52 9.89
N PRO A 54 -16.11 9.18 8.65
CA PRO A 54 -14.71 9.26 8.25
C PRO A 54 -14.23 10.72 8.17
N VAL A 55 -12.94 10.96 8.40
CA VAL A 55 -12.32 12.29 8.26
C VAL A 55 -12.37 12.76 6.82
N TRP A 56 -12.18 11.84 5.90
CA TRP A 56 -12.35 11.98 4.45
C TRP A 56 -12.82 10.64 3.88
N GLY A 57 -13.36 10.62 2.68
CA GLY A 57 -13.81 9.39 2.04
C GLY A 57 -14.99 9.60 1.11
N GLU A 58 -15.36 8.55 0.38
CA GLU A 58 -16.51 8.55 -0.54
C GLU A 58 -17.85 8.58 0.21
N ASN A 59 -17.88 8.14 1.46
CA ASN A 59 -19.08 8.03 2.27
C ASN A 59 -19.09 9.10 3.38
N LYS A 60 -20.20 9.85 3.48
CA LYS A 60 -20.40 10.79 4.57
C LYS A 60 -20.48 10.11 5.94
N SER A 61 -21.03 8.90 5.98
CA SER A 61 -21.15 8.07 7.17
C SER A 61 -21.08 6.60 6.81
N ILE A 62 -20.52 5.79 7.69
CA ILE A 62 -20.34 4.35 7.50
C ILE A 62 -20.96 3.62 8.68
N ARG A 63 -21.88 2.69 8.40
CA ARG A 63 -22.43 1.81 9.42
C ARG A 63 -21.46 0.65 9.66
N ASN A 64 -21.19 0.37 10.92
CA ASN A 64 -20.40 -0.76 11.39
C ASN A 64 -21.31 -1.69 12.17
N HIS A 65 -21.92 -2.66 11.46
CA HIS A 65 -22.88 -3.60 12.04
C HIS A 65 -22.42 -5.03 11.77
N TYR A 66 -22.22 -5.80 12.84
CA TYR A 66 -21.76 -7.18 12.74
C TYR A 66 -22.24 -8.05 13.90
N ASN A 67 -22.28 -9.36 13.67
CA ASN A 67 -22.32 -10.37 14.72
C ASN A 67 -20.89 -10.83 15.02
N ASP A 68 -20.52 -10.84 16.31
CA ASP A 68 -19.17 -11.21 16.79
C ASP A 68 -19.25 -12.57 17.48
N MET A 69 -18.27 -13.43 17.22
CA MET A 69 -18.09 -14.70 17.91
C MET A 69 -16.62 -14.88 18.29
N LEU A 70 -16.35 -15.04 19.55
CA LEU A 70 -15.03 -15.40 20.09
C LEU A 70 -15.06 -16.85 20.58
N VAL A 71 -14.21 -17.69 20.00
CA VAL A 71 -13.98 -19.07 20.42
C VAL A 71 -12.64 -19.13 21.14
N GLU A 72 -12.66 -19.45 22.43
CA GLU A 72 -11.46 -19.59 23.26
C GLU A 72 -10.98 -21.04 23.23
N LEU A 73 -9.77 -21.26 22.71
CA LEU A 73 -9.16 -22.56 22.53
C LEU A 73 -7.97 -22.73 23.48
N LYS A 74 -7.88 -23.92 24.07
CA LYS A 74 -6.73 -24.38 24.85
C LYS A 74 -6.12 -25.61 24.19
N GLN A 75 -4.81 -25.57 23.92
CA GLN A 75 -4.08 -26.77 23.50
C GLN A 75 -3.81 -27.65 24.72
N ASN A 76 -4.25 -28.93 24.66
CA ASN A 76 -4.35 -29.79 25.83
C ASN A 76 -2.98 -30.17 26.42
N SER A 77 -1.98 -30.43 25.55
CA SER A 77 -0.67 -30.92 25.97
C SER A 77 0.35 -29.83 26.35
N THR A 78 0.10 -28.54 26.05
CA THR A 78 1.10 -27.47 26.24
C THR A 78 0.67 -26.35 27.16
N ASP A 79 -0.57 -26.28 27.59
CA ASP A 79 -1.18 -25.15 28.29
C ASP A 79 -1.06 -23.82 27.48
N SER A 80 -1.08 -23.91 26.14
CA SER A 80 -1.10 -22.76 25.25
C SER A 80 -2.53 -22.38 24.87
N TYR A 81 -2.78 -21.08 24.71
CA TYR A 81 -4.11 -20.55 24.39
C TYR A 81 -4.05 -19.82 23.05
N MET A 82 -4.99 -20.13 22.17
CA MET A 82 -5.18 -19.48 20.88
C MET A 82 -6.69 -19.28 20.66
N ASN A 83 -7.14 -18.04 20.73
CA ASN A 83 -8.54 -17.73 20.49
C ASN A 83 -8.74 -17.39 19.03
N VAL A 84 -9.92 -17.67 18.50
CA VAL A 84 -10.32 -17.25 17.15
C VAL A 84 -11.56 -16.40 17.26
N ARG A 85 -11.48 -15.18 16.72
CA ARG A 85 -12.60 -14.25 16.64
C ARG A 85 -13.11 -14.16 15.22
N PHE A 86 -14.42 -14.21 15.06
CA PHE A 86 -15.13 -13.97 13.82
C PHE A 86 -16.02 -12.74 13.96
N ARG A 87 -16.06 -11.91 12.91
CA ARG A 87 -17.05 -10.86 12.71
C ARG A 87 -17.74 -11.08 11.39
N VAL A 88 -19.06 -11.21 11.42
CA VAL A 88 -19.89 -11.48 10.26
C VAL A 88 -20.73 -10.25 9.96
N TYR A 89 -20.53 -9.71 8.78
CA TYR A 89 -21.22 -8.54 8.23
C TYR A 89 -22.18 -8.96 7.12
N ASP A 90 -23.04 -8.04 6.65
CA ASP A 90 -23.94 -8.30 5.52
C ASP A 90 -23.18 -8.50 4.20
N ASP A 91 -21.96 -7.96 4.10
CA ASP A 91 -21.10 -7.99 2.89
C ASP A 91 -19.86 -8.90 3.03
N GLY A 92 -19.70 -9.60 4.18
CA GLY A 92 -18.57 -10.51 4.33
C GLY A 92 -18.21 -10.91 5.74
N VAL A 93 -17.01 -11.45 5.88
CA VAL A 93 -16.50 -12.03 7.14
C VAL A 93 -15.06 -11.57 7.37
N GLY A 94 -14.77 -11.20 8.61
CA GLY A 94 -13.41 -11.10 9.14
C GLY A 94 -13.15 -12.18 10.18
N LEU A 95 -11.97 -12.80 10.12
CA LEU A 95 -11.49 -13.68 11.21
C LEU A 95 -10.07 -13.26 11.62
N ARG A 96 -9.75 -13.41 12.91
CA ARG A 96 -8.39 -13.21 13.42
C ARG A 96 -8.10 -14.11 14.61
N TYR A 97 -6.83 -14.24 14.91
CA TYR A 97 -6.35 -14.91 16.11
C TYR A 97 -6.11 -13.91 17.23
N GLU A 98 -6.40 -14.33 18.46
CA GLU A 98 -6.11 -13.55 19.67
C GLU A 98 -5.39 -14.44 20.68
N PHE A 99 -4.23 -14.01 21.11
CA PHE A 99 -3.39 -14.73 22.08
C PHE A 99 -3.45 -14.00 23.41
N PRO A 100 -4.14 -14.53 24.44
CA PRO A 100 -4.21 -13.89 25.74
C PRO A 100 -2.88 -14.03 26.49
N GLN A 101 -2.61 -13.13 27.42
CA GLN A 101 -1.50 -13.27 28.36
C GLN A 101 -1.84 -14.36 29.41
N LYS A 102 -1.77 -15.61 29.00
CA LYS A 102 -2.17 -16.76 29.79
C LYS A 102 -1.42 -18.02 29.35
N GLY A 103 -1.12 -18.90 30.31
CA GLY A 103 -0.41 -20.16 30.05
C GLY A 103 1.06 -19.95 29.70
N ASN A 104 1.59 -20.81 28.83
CA ASN A 104 3.02 -20.88 28.51
C ASN A 104 3.46 -20.05 27.30
N LEU A 105 2.51 -19.45 26.56
CA LEU A 105 2.80 -18.72 25.32
C LEU A 105 2.93 -17.22 25.60
N ASN A 106 4.11 -16.79 26.07
CA ASN A 106 4.39 -15.38 26.38
C ASN A 106 5.15 -14.67 25.25
N TYR A 107 6.23 -15.27 24.78
CA TYR A 107 7.00 -14.87 23.61
C TYR A 107 7.10 -16.04 22.67
N PHE A 108 6.81 -15.84 21.40
CA PHE A 108 6.94 -16.89 20.41
C PHE A 108 7.26 -16.31 19.03
N THR A 109 7.91 -17.13 18.22
CA THR A 109 8.23 -16.78 16.84
C THR A 109 7.37 -17.62 15.91
N ILE A 110 6.71 -16.96 14.97
CA ILE A 110 5.90 -17.62 13.95
C ILE A 110 6.83 -18.11 12.84
N LYS A 111 6.74 -19.40 12.51
CA LYS A 111 7.33 -19.97 11.31
C LYS A 111 6.39 -19.81 10.12
N GLU A 112 5.09 -20.05 10.31
CA GLU A 112 4.05 -19.81 9.31
C GLU A 112 2.66 -19.77 9.96
N GLU A 113 1.79 -18.92 9.47
CA GLU A 113 0.36 -18.98 9.70
C GLU A 113 -0.25 -19.95 8.70
N ARG A 114 -1.15 -20.82 9.17
CA ARG A 114 -1.77 -21.87 8.37
C ARG A 114 -3.28 -21.67 8.22
N THR A 115 -3.68 -20.43 8.00
CA THR A 115 -5.09 -20.13 7.67
C THR A 115 -5.37 -20.59 6.24
N GLU A 116 -6.29 -21.53 6.10
CA GLU A 116 -6.74 -22.05 4.81
C GLU A 116 -7.99 -21.36 4.32
N PHE A 117 -8.15 -21.31 2.98
CA PHE A 117 -9.35 -20.88 2.25
C PHE A 117 -9.62 -21.93 1.18
N ALA A 118 -10.37 -22.99 1.55
CA ALA A 118 -10.67 -24.10 0.65
C ALA A 118 -11.83 -23.74 -0.29
N MET A 119 -11.51 -23.41 -1.54
CA MET A 119 -12.48 -23.00 -2.55
C MET A 119 -13.36 -24.17 -2.99
N THR A 120 -14.60 -23.85 -3.39
CA THR A 120 -15.58 -24.86 -3.82
C THR A 120 -15.36 -25.39 -5.24
N GLY A 121 -14.48 -24.75 -6.00
CA GLY A 121 -14.18 -25.16 -7.37
C GLY A 121 -13.03 -24.38 -8.00
N ASP A 122 -12.79 -24.63 -9.27
CA ASP A 122 -11.80 -23.94 -10.10
C ASP A 122 -12.39 -22.59 -10.57
N HIS A 123 -12.40 -21.61 -9.69
CA HIS A 123 -13.03 -20.30 -9.93
C HIS A 123 -12.18 -19.41 -10.84
N THR A 124 -12.84 -18.43 -11.48
CA THR A 124 -12.12 -17.34 -12.14
C THR A 124 -11.44 -16.45 -11.10
N ALA A 125 -10.18 -16.11 -11.35
CA ALA A 125 -9.36 -15.26 -10.48
C ALA A 125 -8.77 -14.09 -11.25
N TRP A 126 -8.72 -12.90 -10.60
CA TRP A 126 -7.90 -11.76 -11.00
C TRP A 126 -6.81 -11.60 -9.96
N TRP A 127 -5.57 -11.76 -10.38
CA TRP A 127 -4.44 -11.94 -9.48
C TRP A 127 -3.15 -11.30 -10.03
N ILE A 128 -2.22 -11.05 -9.14
CA ILE A 128 -0.82 -10.74 -9.44
C ILE A 128 0.09 -11.76 -8.75
N PRO A 129 1.33 -11.99 -9.26
CA PRO A 129 2.29 -12.89 -8.64
C PRO A 129 2.53 -12.60 -7.17
N GLY A 130 2.65 -13.65 -6.35
CA GLY A 130 3.04 -13.55 -4.96
C GLY A 130 4.51 -13.16 -4.84
N ASP A 131 4.77 -11.99 -4.28
CA ASP A 131 6.09 -11.39 -4.17
C ASP A 131 6.25 -10.68 -2.83
N TYR A 132 7.43 -10.78 -2.20
CA TYR A 132 7.70 -10.17 -0.90
C TYR A 132 8.12 -8.71 -0.97
N ASP A 133 8.42 -8.20 -2.18
CA ASP A 133 9.07 -6.90 -2.36
C ASP A 133 8.36 -5.94 -3.30
N THR A 134 7.47 -6.42 -4.19
CA THR A 134 6.72 -5.55 -5.10
C THR A 134 5.30 -6.03 -5.35
N GLN A 135 4.40 -5.09 -5.65
CA GLN A 135 3.02 -5.30 -6.09
C GLN A 135 2.75 -4.70 -7.47
N GLU A 136 3.79 -4.28 -8.18
CA GLU A 136 3.71 -3.50 -9.40
C GLU A 136 3.61 -4.37 -10.65
N TYR A 137 2.83 -5.46 -10.55
CA TYR A 137 2.51 -6.35 -11.66
C TYR A 137 1.19 -5.96 -12.33
N GLU A 138 1.07 -6.26 -13.61
CA GLU A 138 -0.24 -6.24 -14.27
C GLU A 138 -1.12 -7.37 -13.74
N TYR A 139 -2.40 -7.06 -13.48
CA TYR A 139 -3.35 -8.10 -13.10
C TYR A 139 -3.59 -9.08 -14.23
N THR A 140 -3.50 -10.36 -13.90
CA THR A 140 -3.77 -11.49 -14.79
C THR A 140 -5.12 -12.11 -14.44
N LYS A 141 -5.89 -12.51 -15.45
CA LYS A 141 -7.17 -13.21 -15.29
C LYS A 141 -7.04 -14.64 -15.78
N THR A 142 -7.26 -15.62 -14.90
CA THR A 142 -7.29 -17.05 -15.24
C THR A 142 -8.33 -17.79 -14.40
N ARG A 143 -8.50 -19.10 -14.63
CA ARG A 143 -9.01 -20.01 -13.61
C ARG A 143 -7.93 -20.23 -12.54
N LEU A 144 -8.28 -20.75 -11.35
CA LEU A 144 -7.31 -21.09 -10.31
C LEU A 144 -6.26 -22.09 -10.83
N SER A 145 -6.68 -23.10 -11.57
CA SER A 145 -5.79 -24.07 -12.24
C SER A 145 -4.84 -23.44 -13.27
N GLY A 146 -5.19 -22.26 -13.77
CA GLY A 146 -4.39 -21.51 -14.73
C GLY A 146 -3.31 -20.62 -14.10
N ILE A 147 -3.24 -20.49 -12.77
CA ILE A 147 -2.25 -19.66 -12.10
C ILE A 147 -0.84 -20.18 -12.34
N ARG A 148 -0.57 -21.47 -12.05
CA ARG A 148 0.75 -22.09 -12.24
C ARG A 148 1.30 -21.90 -13.64
N PRO A 149 0.60 -22.30 -14.73
CA PRO A 149 1.13 -22.14 -16.07
C PRO A 149 1.29 -20.69 -16.53
N ALA A 150 0.55 -19.74 -15.94
CA ALA A 150 0.61 -18.32 -16.31
C ALA A 150 1.61 -17.50 -15.48
N LEU A 151 2.07 -18.00 -14.34
CA LEU A 151 2.81 -17.21 -13.35
C LEU A 151 4.09 -16.59 -13.92
N HIS A 152 4.93 -17.37 -14.59
CA HIS A 152 6.19 -16.85 -15.13
C HIS A 152 5.98 -15.75 -16.19
N ALA A 153 4.91 -15.84 -16.98
CA ALA A 153 4.57 -14.81 -17.95
C ALA A 153 3.95 -13.55 -17.31
N ALA A 154 3.40 -13.68 -16.10
CA ALA A 154 2.84 -12.57 -15.34
C ALA A 154 3.91 -11.78 -14.55
N VAL A 155 5.09 -12.37 -14.34
CA VAL A 155 6.21 -11.71 -13.66
C VAL A 155 6.92 -10.78 -14.64
N SER A 156 6.86 -9.48 -14.39
CA SER A 156 7.67 -8.46 -15.05
C SER A 156 8.84 -8.05 -14.14
N SER A 157 9.94 -7.59 -14.73
CA SER A 157 11.11 -7.16 -13.93
C SER A 157 10.80 -5.90 -13.11
N ASN A 158 11.34 -5.86 -11.90
CA ASN A 158 11.29 -4.72 -10.99
C ASN A 158 12.66 -4.56 -10.31
N LEU A 159 12.93 -3.40 -9.69
CA LEU A 159 14.18 -3.13 -8.97
C LEU A 159 14.31 -3.95 -7.69
N SER A 160 13.20 -4.30 -7.05
CA SER A 160 13.15 -5.27 -5.96
C SER A 160 12.09 -6.33 -6.28
N GLN A 161 12.44 -7.61 -6.12
CA GLN A 161 11.57 -8.69 -6.56
C GLN A 161 11.94 -10.01 -5.89
N THR A 162 10.98 -10.64 -5.22
CA THR A 162 11.15 -11.96 -4.63
C THR A 162 9.86 -12.77 -4.75
N VAL A 163 9.67 -13.41 -5.90
CA VAL A 163 8.54 -14.33 -6.15
C VAL A 163 8.78 -15.61 -5.35
N PHE A 164 7.84 -15.99 -4.50
CA PHE A 164 8.06 -17.07 -3.53
C PHE A 164 7.55 -18.45 -3.98
N SER A 165 6.69 -18.54 -4.99
CA SER A 165 6.06 -19.80 -5.40
C SER A 165 5.46 -19.73 -6.80
N ASP A 166 5.38 -20.87 -7.50
CA ASP A 166 4.73 -20.98 -8.81
C ASP A 166 3.19 -20.86 -8.74
N THR A 167 2.60 -20.88 -7.56
CA THR A 167 1.15 -20.74 -7.32
C THR A 167 0.85 -19.66 -6.27
N GLY A 168 1.88 -18.86 -5.92
CA GLY A 168 1.74 -17.76 -4.99
C GLY A 168 1.05 -16.56 -5.65
N VAL A 169 0.10 -15.96 -4.93
CA VAL A 169 -0.59 -14.74 -5.36
C VAL A 169 -0.66 -13.74 -4.22
N GLN A 170 -0.79 -12.47 -4.57
CA GLN A 170 -0.99 -11.41 -3.59
C GLN A 170 -2.46 -11.24 -3.22
N THR A 171 -2.70 -10.63 -2.08
CA THR A 171 -3.99 -10.05 -1.74
C THR A 171 -3.96 -8.52 -2.07
N SER A 172 -5.01 -7.87 -2.41
CA SER A 172 -6.39 -8.34 -2.49
C SER A 172 -6.59 -9.25 -3.71
N LEU A 173 -7.11 -10.45 -3.50
CA LEU A 173 -7.38 -11.43 -4.55
C LEU A 173 -8.87 -11.44 -4.86
N GLN A 174 -9.25 -11.14 -6.11
CA GLN A 174 -10.64 -11.18 -6.54
C GLN A 174 -10.95 -12.49 -7.25
N LEU A 175 -12.00 -13.18 -6.80
CA LEU A 175 -12.50 -14.41 -7.38
C LEU A 175 -13.94 -14.25 -7.85
N LYS A 176 -14.35 -15.11 -8.79
CA LYS A 176 -15.75 -15.26 -9.22
C LYS A 176 -16.07 -16.74 -9.44
N THR A 177 -17.11 -17.23 -8.80
CA THR A 177 -17.64 -18.58 -9.00
C THR A 177 -18.43 -18.68 -10.30
N ASP A 178 -18.63 -19.88 -10.81
CA ASP A 178 -19.38 -20.09 -12.08
C ASP A 178 -20.86 -19.72 -11.92
N ASP A 179 -21.41 -19.80 -10.73
CA ASP A 179 -22.78 -19.39 -10.41
C ASP A 179 -22.92 -17.91 -9.99
N GLY A 180 -21.86 -17.11 -10.23
CA GLY A 180 -21.92 -15.65 -10.19
C GLY A 180 -21.62 -15.00 -8.85
N ILE A 181 -21.09 -15.73 -7.85
CA ILE A 181 -20.67 -15.15 -6.56
C ILE A 181 -19.26 -14.57 -6.69
N TYR A 182 -19.08 -13.35 -6.24
CA TYR A 182 -17.79 -12.67 -6.14
C TYR A 182 -17.24 -12.84 -4.72
N ILE A 183 -15.94 -13.16 -4.62
CA ILE A 183 -15.24 -13.36 -3.36
C ILE A 183 -13.95 -12.55 -3.42
N ASN A 184 -13.75 -11.63 -2.48
CA ASN A 184 -12.50 -10.89 -2.36
C ASN A 184 -11.78 -11.33 -1.10
N LEU A 185 -10.58 -11.89 -1.24
CA LEU A 185 -9.73 -12.31 -0.12
C LEU A 185 -8.67 -11.25 0.13
N HIS A 186 -8.63 -10.74 1.37
CA HIS A 186 -7.65 -9.72 1.76
C HIS A 186 -7.36 -9.79 3.27
N GLU A 187 -6.73 -8.76 3.79
CA GLU A 187 -6.47 -8.58 5.22
C GLU A 187 -6.82 -7.15 5.66
N ALA A 188 -7.10 -6.98 6.95
CA ALA A 188 -7.39 -5.68 7.54
C ALA A 188 -6.61 -5.47 8.84
N ALA A 189 -6.31 -4.19 9.16
CA ALA A 189 -5.61 -3.79 10.37
C ALA A 189 -4.24 -4.47 10.51
N LEU A 190 -3.41 -4.38 9.48
CA LEU A 190 -2.04 -4.92 9.48
C LEU A 190 -1.14 -4.06 10.37
N VAL A 191 -0.92 -4.53 11.59
CA VAL A 191 -0.14 -3.86 12.63
C VAL A 191 0.74 -4.88 13.33
N ASP A 192 2.03 -4.60 13.46
CA ASP A 192 3.04 -5.42 14.13
C ASP A 192 3.00 -6.90 13.70
N TYR A 193 2.86 -7.11 12.39
CA TYR A 193 2.71 -8.43 11.77
C TYR A 193 3.16 -8.39 10.32
N PRO A 194 3.75 -9.46 9.76
CA PRO A 194 4.10 -9.49 8.33
C PRO A 194 2.85 -9.58 7.46
N ALA A 195 2.91 -9.02 6.26
CA ALA A 195 1.80 -9.06 5.31
C ALA A 195 1.51 -10.50 4.82
N MET A 196 0.23 -10.77 4.60
CA MET A 196 -0.26 -12.06 4.09
C MET A 196 -0.28 -12.07 2.56
N HIS A 197 0.35 -13.09 1.98
CA HIS A 197 0.10 -13.57 0.64
C HIS A 197 -0.69 -14.89 0.71
N LEU A 198 -1.04 -15.45 -0.43
CA LEU A 198 -1.75 -16.72 -0.53
C LEU A 198 -0.97 -17.68 -1.44
N ASN A 199 -0.83 -18.92 -1.01
CA ASN A 199 -0.25 -19.99 -1.82
C ASN A 199 -1.32 -21.03 -2.16
N LEU A 200 -1.52 -21.32 -3.45
CA LEU A 200 -2.57 -22.22 -3.91
C LEU A 200 -2.05 -23.66 -4.00
N ASP A 201 -2.72 -24.58 -3.34
CA ASP A 201 -2.71 -25.99 -3.75
C ASP A 201 -3.69 -26.17 -4.91
N ASP A 202 -3.16 -26.22 -6.13
CA ASP A 202 -3.93 -26.29 -7.37
C ASP A 202 -4.58 -27.66 -7.64
N LYS A 203 -4.35 -28.65 -6.76
CA LYS A 203 -5.03 -29.95 -6.79
C LYS A 203 -6.32 -29.94 -5.98
N THR A 204 -6.29 -29.28 -4.82
CA THR A 204 -7.43 -29.21 -3.90
C THR A 204 -8.20 -27.90 -4.01
N MET A 205 -7.70 -26.92 -4.79
CA MET A 205 -8.21 -25.56 -4.87
C MET A 205 -8.26 -24.88 -3.51
N THR A 206 -7.22 -25.08 -2.70
CA THR A 206 -7.12 -24.52 -1.35
C THR A 206 -5.99 -23.51 -1.28
N PHE A 207 -6.31 -22.25 -0.98
CA PHE A 207 -5.30 -21.28 -0.59
C PHE A 207 -4.90 -21.48 0.86
N THR A 208 -3.62 -21.29 1.16
CA THR A 208 -3.10 -21.19 2.51
C THR A 208 -2.38 -19.84 2.63
N SER A 209 -2.57 -19.15 3.76
CA SER A 209 -1.83 -17.94 4.06
C SER A 209 -0.33 -18.19 3.96
N TRP A 210 0.38 -17.19 3.43
CA TRP A 210 1.82 -17.23 3.24
C TRP A 210 2.39 -15.89 3.64
N LEU A 211 3.04 -15.84 4.80
CA LEU A 211 3.53 -14.58 5.36
C LEU A 211 4.90 -14.21 4.78
N THR A 212 5.16 -12.91 4.71
CA THR A 212 6.49 -12.40 4.33
C THR A 212 7.51 -12.70 5.42
N PRO A 213 8.65 -13.33 5.12
CA PRO A 213 9.71 -13.58 6.10
C PRO A 213 10.53 -12.32 6.40
N ASP A 214 11.23 -12.37 7.53
CA ASP A 214 12.36 -11.49 7.80
C ASP A 214 13.67 -12.03 7.16
N ALA A 215 14.79 -11.32 7.37
CA ALA A 215 16.12 -11.71 6.89
C ALA A 215 16.60 -13.09 7.40
N GLN A 216 15.99 -13.65 8.44
CA GLN A 216 16.31 -14.97 8.99
C GLN A 216 15.29 -16.06 8.60
N GLY A 217 14.30 -15.71 7.81
CA GLY A 217 13.22 -16.59 7.37
C GLY A 217 12.10 -16.77 8.40
N MET A 218 12.05 -15.94 9.46
CA MET A 218 10.97 -15.96 10.44
C MET A 218 9.79 -15.09 9.98
N LYS A 219 8.58 -15.50 10.35
CA LYS A 219 7.34 -14.85 9.90
C LYS A 219 6.70 -13.95 10.96
N GLY A 220 7.42 -13.64 12.02
CA GLY A 220 6.99 -12.69 13.03
C GLY A 220 7.39 -13.08 14.44
N TYR A 221 7.60 -12.07 15.27
CA TYR A 221 8.00 -12.16 16.68
C TYR A 221 6.87 -11.59 17.52
N MET A 222 6.25 -12.45 18.33
CA MET A 222 5.03 -12.11 19.05
C MET A 222 5.25 -12.07 20.55
N GLN A 223 4.60 -11.13 21.20
CA GLN A 223 4.49 -11.03 22.66
C GLN A 223 3.02 -10.95 23.03
N THR A 224 2.58 -11.82 23.96
CA THR A 224 1.20 -11.77 24.43
C THR A 224 0.99 -10.66 25.48
N PRO A 225 -0.20 -10.03 25.56
CA PRO A 225 -1.38 -10.30 24.74
C PRO A 225 -1.20 -9.78 23.30
N PHE A 226 -1.63 -10.55 22.31
CA PHE A 226 -1.45 -10.22 20.90
C PHE A 226 -2.72 -10.52 20.09
N LYS A 227 -2.96 -9.74 19.04
CA LYS A 227 -4.02 -9.96 18.06
C LYS A 227 -3.43 -9.89 16.66
N SER A 228 -3.66 -10.91 15.85
CA SER A 228 -3.27 -10.87 14.44
C SER A 228 -4.09 -9.83 13.65
N PRO A 229 -3.64 -9.40 12.47
CA PRO A 229 -4.51 -8.76 11.49
C PRO A 229 -5.73 -9.64 11.18
N TRP A 230 -6.78 -9.03 10.67
CA TRP A 230 -7.95 -9.76 10.20
C TRP A 230 -7.68 -10.38 8.83
N ARG A 231 -8.14 -11.62 8.63
CA ARG A 231 -8.29 -12.25 7.33
C ARG A 231 -9.69 -11.99 6.85
N THR A 232 -9.85 -11.35 5.70
CA THR A 232 -11.13 -10.81 5.24
C THR A 232 -11.65 -11.53 4.00
N MET A 233 -12.96 -11.68 3.94
CA MET A 233 -13.67 -12.27 2.82
C MET A 233 -14.88 -11.38 2.52
N VAL A 234 -14.82 -10.53 1.50
CA VAL A 234 -16.00 -9.85 0.97
C VAL A 234 -16.70 -10.83 0.04
N ILE A 235 -18.00 -11.05 0.24
CA ILE A 235 -18.78 -12.06 -0.49
C ILE A 235 -20.09 -11.43 -0.96
N THR A 236 -20.36 -11.49 -2.27
CA THR A 236 -21.55 -10.89 -2.85
C THR A 236 -21.93 -11.52 -4.20
N ASP A 237 -23.17 -11.41 -4.58
CA ASP A 237 -23.72 -11.78 -5.90
C ASP A 237 -23.70 -10.62 -6.93
N ASP A 238 -23.22 -9.45 -6.53
CA ASP A 238 -23.12 -8.26 -7.37
C ASP A 238 -21.73 -7.61 -7.27
N ALA A 239 -20.99 -7.56 -8.38
CA ALA A 239 -19.65 -6.99 -8.41
C ALA A 239 -19.59 -5.54 -7.87
N ARG A 240 -20.64 -4.74 -8.07
CA ARG A 240 -20.72 -3.36 -7.57
C ARG A 240 -20.63 -3.27 -6.05
N LYS A 241 -21.14 -4.30 -5.35
CA LYS A 241 -21.05 -4.38 -3.88
C LYS A 241 -19.64 -4.66 -3.37
N VAL A 242 -18.74 -5.21 -4.20
CA VAL A 242 -17.31 -5.28 -3.86
C VAL A 242 -16.73 -3.87 -3.74
N LEU A 243 -17.06 -2.97 -4.67
CA LEU A 243 -16.59 -1.59 -4.68
C LEU A 243 -17.12 -0.78 -3.49
N SER A 244 -18.36 -1.03 -3.07
CA SER A 244 -19.00 -0.29 -1.98
C SER A 244 -18.84 -0.90 -0.59
N SER A 245 -18.11 -2.00 -0.48
CA SER A 245 -17.85 -2.66 0.82
C SER A 245 -16.99 -1.79 1.72
N ASN A 246 -17.43 -1.60 2.96
CA ASN A 246 -16.66 -0.95 4.01
C ASN A 246 -16.12 -1.94 5.06
N LEU A 247 -16.15 -3.23 4.76
CA LEU A 247 -15.74 -4.29 5.70
C LEU A 247 -14.33 -4.09 6.22
N ILE A 248 -13.37 -3.80 5.33
CA ILE A 248 -11.96 -3.63 5.71
C ILE A 248 -11.79 -2.40 6.61
N LEU A 249 -12.43 -1.28 6.29
CA LEU A 249 -12.41 -0.10 7.16
C LEU A 249 -13.05 -0.40 8.52
N ASN A 250 -14.20 -1.08 8.55
CA ASN A 250 -14.93 -1.42 9.76
C ASN A 250 -14.17 -2.37 10.70
N LEU A 251 -13.25 -3.17 10.18
CA LEU A 251 -12.39 -4.06 10.97
C LEU A 251 -11.18 -3.35 11.60
N ASN A 252 -10.92 -2.10 11.22
CA ASN A 252 -9.88 -1.27 11.84
C ASN A 252 -10.38 -0.56 13.09
N GLU A 253 -9.45 -0.19 13.97
CA GLU A 253 -9.75 0.59 15.16
C GLU A 253 -10.23 2.01 14.78
N PRO A 254 -11.04 2.66 15.62
CA PRO A 254 -11.41 4.06 15.44
C PRO A 254 -10.20 4.97 15.32
N CYS A 255 -10.42 6.18 14.79
CA CYS A 255 -9.39 7.20 14.64
C CYS A 255 -8.66 7.47 15.98
N LYS A 256 -7.33 7.42 15.95
CA LYS A 256 -6.46 7.68 17.11
C LYS A 256 -5.90 9.10 17.15
N ILE A 257 -6.10 9.87 16.09
CA ILE A 257 -5.68 11.28 16.02
C ILE A 257 -6.78 12.14 16.66
N LYS A 258 -6.44 12.86 17.72
CA LYS A 258 -7.40 13.65 18.49
C LYS A 258 -7.92 14.87 17.74
N ASP A 259 -7.03 15.59 17.07
CA ASP A 259 -7.36 16.74 16.23
C ASP A 259 -7.06 16.38 14.77
N THR A 260 -8.11 16.26 13.97
CA THR A 260 -8.03 15.94 12.55
C THR A 260 -8.27 17.15 11.64
N SER A 261 -8.40 18.35 12.19
CA SER A 261 -8.75 19.56 11.45
C SER A 261 -7.71 19.99 10.40
N TRP A 262 -6.49 19.52 10.53
CA TRP A 262 -5.37 19.76 9.61
C TRP A 262 -5.31 18.76 8.46
N ILE A 263 -6.11 17.68 8.50
CA ILE A 263 -6.15 16.63 7.47
C ILE A 263 -7.26 16.99 6.48
N HIS A 264 -6.91 17.11 5.21
CA HIS A 264 -7.83 17.51 4.15
C HIS A 264 -7.46 16.88 2.81
N PRO A 265 -8.42 16.66 1.90
CA PRO A 265 -8.11 16.27 0.51
C PRO A 265 -7.24 17.30 -0.20
N VAL A 266 -6.42 16.85 -1.16
CA VAL A 266 -5.46 17.68 -1.89
C VAL A 266 -5.50 17.37 -3.37
N LYS A 267 -5.69 18.39 -4.21
CA LYS A 267 -5.43 18.34 -5.66
C LYS A 267 -4.04 18.89 -5.93
N TYR A 268 -3.22 18.14 -6.65
CA TYR A 268 -1.84 18.57 -6.88
C TYR A 268 -1.35 18.32 -8.31
N VAL A 269 -0.36 19.09 -8.72
CA VAL A 269 0.50 18.84 -9.88
C VAL A 269 1.92 18.55 -9.40
N GLY A 270 2.83 18.09 -10.25
CA GLY A 270 4.17 17.76 -9.75
C GLY A 270 5.29 17.81 -10.76
N VAL A 271 6.46 18.21 -10.29
CA VAL A 271 7.74 17.97 -10.92
C VAL A 271 8.10 16.51 -10.67
N TRP A 272 7.62 15.63 -11.54
CA TRP A 272 7.71 14.16 -11.46
C TRP A 272 7.73 13.51 -12.85
N TRP A 273 6.70 13.74 -13.68
CA TRP A 273 6.58 13.11 -14.99
C TRP A 273 7.71 13.48 -15.95
N GLU A 274 8.36 14.63 -15.74
CA GLU A 274 9.54 15.04 -16.51
C GLU A 274 10.66 14.00 -16.40
N MET A 275 10.92 13.50 -15.19
CA MET A 275 11.95 12.51 -14.93
C MET A 275 11.52 11.12 -15.41
N ILE A 276 10.31 10.71 -15.09
CA ILE A 276 9.75 9.41 -15.47
C ILE A 276 9.71 9.25 -16.99
N SER A 277 9.24 10.26 -17.71
CA SER A 277 9.14 10.25 -19.18
C SER A 277 10.47 10.50 -19.91
N GLY A 278 11.54 10.81 -19.18
CA GLY A 278 12.88 11.05 -19.75
C GLY A 278 13.12 12.46 -20.30
N LYS A 279 12.24 13.44 -19.98
CA LYS A 279 12.43 14.85 -20.36
C LYS A 279 13.44 15.56 -19.46
N GLY A 280 13.52 15.16 -18.19
CA GLY A 280 14.38 15.74 -17.17
C GLY A 280 15.05 14.67 -16.31
N GLU A 281 15.78 15.09 -15.30
CA GLU A 281 16.55 14.24 -14.39
C GLU A 281 16.32 14.65 -12.93
N TRP A 282 16.38 13.67 -12.00
CA TRP A 282 16.40 13.94 -10.55
C TRP A 282 17.75 14.46 -10.07
N ALA A 283 18.86 14.02 -10.72
CA ALA A 283 20.22 14.40 -10.36
C ALA A 283 20.57 15.82 -10.81
N TYR A 284 21.27 16.55 -9.94
CA TYR A 284 21.74 17.90 -10.24
C TYR A 284 22.94 17.91 -11.19
N THR A 285 23.86 16.94 -11.04
CA THR A 285 25.14 16.93 -11.73
C THR A 285 25.50 15.54 -12.27
N HIS A 286 26.37 15.50 -13.29
CA HIS A 286 27.03 14.28 -13.77
C HIS A 286 28.50 14.18 -13.36
N ASP A 287 29.00 15.12 -12.56
CA ASP A 287 30.41 15.14 -12.13
C ASP A 287 30.72 14.04 -11.09
N TYR A 288 29.69 13.51 -10.42
CA TYR A 288 29.82 12.53 -9.34
C TYR A 288 29.19 11.19 -9.70
N PRO A 289 29.96 10.21 -10.18
CA PRO A 289 29.44 8.84 -10.40
C PRO A 289 29.16 8.11 -9.08
N THR A 290 29.70 8.60 -7.95
CA THR A 290 29.39 8.14 -6.58
C THR A 290 29.32 9.35 -5.64
N VAL A 291 28.36 9.29 -4.70
CA VAL A 291 28.10 10.36 -3.75
C VAL A 291 28.44 9.91 -2.33
N LYS A 292 29.20 10.74 -1.60
CA LYS A 292 29.31 10.71 -0.13
C LYS A 292 28.64 11.95 0.40
N LEU A 293 27.53 11.79 1.13
CA LEU A 293 26.70 12.92 1.57
C LEU A 293 27.47 13.99 2.37
N ASP A 294 28.44 13.55 3.20
CA ASP A 294 29.27 14.41 4.05
C ASP A 294 30.57 14.86 3.42
N GLY A 295 30.82 14.52 2.16
CA GLY A 295 32.08 14.81 1.47
C GLY A 295 31.97 15.24 0.02
N THR A 296 30.75 15.36 -0.53
CA THR A 296 30.52 15.78 -1.92
C THR A 296 30.25 17.28 -1.98
N ASP A 297 31.02 18.00 -2.79
CA ASP A 297 30.93 19.45 -2.93
C ASP A 297 30.00 19.83 -4.09
N TYR A 298 28.71 19.94 -3.80
CA TYR A 298 27.71 20.34 -4.77
C TYR A 298 27.78 21.83 -5.18
N VAL A 299 28.41 22.69 -4.36
CA VAL A 299 28.53 24.13 -4.64
C VAL A 299 29.39 24.39 -5.89
N HIS A 300 30.44 23.58 -6.07
CA HIS A 300 31.35 23.69 -7.20
C HIS A 300 31.07 22.68 -8.32
N ALA A 301 30.08 21.80 -8.14
CA ALA A 301 29.69 20.85 -9.17
C ALA A 301 29.03 21.56 -10.38
N LYS A 302 29.29 21.04 -11.57
CA LYS A 302 28.68 21.55 -12.79
C LYS A 302 27.23 21.05 -12.91
N PRO A 303 26.22 21.94 -13.02
CA PRO A 303 24.85 21.51 -13.28
C PRO A 303 24.74 20.68 -14.56
N SER A 304 23.95 19.59 -14.53
CA SER A 304 23.67 18.76 -15.71
C SER A 304 22.91 19.54 -16.81
N GLY A 305 22.18 20.58 -16.41
CA GLY A 305 21.27 21.32 -17.27
C GLY A 305 19.93 20.64 -17.53
N LYS A 306 19.71 19.46 -16.92
CA LYS A 306 18.47 18.67 -17.04
C LYS A 306 17.76 18.44 -15.71
N HIS A 307 18.32 18.94 -14.60
CA HIS A 307 17.72 18.83 -13.28
C HIS A 307 16.37 19.55 -13.26
N SER A 308 15.28 18.77 -13.03
CA SER A 308 13.92 19.31 -13.12
C SER A 308 13.48 20.06 -11.86
N ALA A 309 14.01 19.72 -10.69
CA ALA A 309 13.66 20.37 -9.42
C ALA A 309 14.41 21.71 -9.20
N ASN A 310 14.57 22.51 -10.25
CA ASN A 310 15.21 23.82 -10.16
C ASN A 310 14.19 24.95 -9.89
N ASN A 311 14.68 26.07 -9.35
CA ASN A 311 13.87 27.23 -8.98
C ASN A 311 12.93 27.73 -10.08
N ALA A 312 13.39 27.77 -11.31
CA ALA A 312 12.60 28.31 -12.44
C ALA A 312 11.44 27.36 -12.79
N ASN A 313 11.73 26.06 -12.89
CA ASN A 313 10.73 25.07 -13.23
C ASN A 313 9.68 24.91 -12.11
N VAL A 314 10.11 24.85 -10.85
CA VAL A 314 9.18 24.75 -9.71
C VAL A 314 8.24 25.97 -9.66
N ARG A 315 8.74 27.19 -9.90
CA ARG A 315 7.88 28.39 -10.00
C ARG A 315 6.84 28.27 -11.11
N ARG A 316 7.21 27.71 -12.25
CA ARG A 316 6.28 27.47 -13.38
C ARG A 316 5.12 26.54 -12.94
N TYR A 317 5.41 25.48 -12.20
CA TYR A 317 4.36 24.58 -11.65
C TYR A 317 3.53 25.26 -10.57
N ILE A 318 4.12 26.08 -9.72
CA ILE A 318 3.38 26.86 -8.70
C ILE A 318 2.40 27.84 -9.39
N ASP A 319 2.85 28.57 -10.42
CA ASP A 319 2.00 29.48 -11.17
C ASP A 319 0.84 28.77 -11.87
N PHE A 320 1.12 27.60 -12.45
CA PHE A 320 0.11 26.76 -13.07
C PHE A 320 -0.92 26.25 -12.04
N ALA A 321 -0.45 25.74 -10.89
CA ALA A 321 -1.32 25.27 -9.80
C ALA A 321 -2.24 26.41 -9.33
N ALA A 322 -1.68 27.58 -9.06
CA ALA A 322 -2.44 28.75 -8.62
C ALA A 322 -3.47 29.23 -9.66
N ALA A 323 -3.09 29.25 -10.94
CA ALA A 323 -3.99 29.67 -12.02
C ALA A 323 -5.18 28.73 -12.23
N HIS A 324 -5.03 27.45 -11.87
CA HIS A 324 -6.02 26.42 -12.16
C HIS A 324 -6.71 25.84 -10.90
N GLY A 325 -6.44 26.41 -9.71
CA GLY A 325 -7.13 26.01 -8.47
C GLY A 325 -6.66 24.68 -7.90
N PHE A 326 -5.39 24.32 -8.11
CA PHE A 326 -4.73 23.21 -7.43
C PHE A 326 -4.14 23.66 -6.11
N ASP A 327 -4.20 22.78 -5.10
CA ASP A 327 -3.80 23.09 -3.74
C ASP A 327 -2.29 23.02 -3.55
N ALA A 328 -1.61 22.14 -4.32
CA ALA A 328 -0.21 21.86 -4.07
C ALA A 328 0.60 21.47 -5.32
N VAL A 329 1.93 21.53 -5.15
CA VAL A 329 2.93 21.07 -6.12
C VAL A 329 3.88 20.10 -5.45
N LEU A 330 3.94 18.85 -5.92
CA LEU A 330 4.96 17.87 -5.54
C LEU A 330 6.28 18.25 -6.24
N VAL A 331 7.40 18.17 -5.52
CA VAL A 331 8.73 18.34 -6.13
C VAL A 331 9.63 17.17 -5.74
N GLU A 332 9.88 16.28 -6.69
CA GLU A 332 10.89 15.24 -6.57
C GLU A 332 12.26 15.72 -7.03
N GLY A 333 13.32 15.16 -6.49
CA GLY A 333 14.69 15.52 -6.85
C GLY A 333 15.21 16.79 -6.17
N TRP A 334 14.55 17.31 -5.15
CA TRP A 334 14.90 18.56 -4.50
C TRP A 334 16.20 18.50 -3.67
N ASN A 335 16.51 17.35 -3.10
CA ASN A 335 17.59 17.11 -2.13
C ASN A 335 18.76 16.35 -2.74
N ILE A 336 19.93 16.42 -2.10
CA ILE A 336 21.15 15.77 -2.57
C ILE A 336 21.10 14.24 -2.43
N GLY A 337 21.75 13.52 -3.38
CA GLY A 337 21.94 12.07 -3.36
C GLY A 337 21.42 11.30 -4.59
N TRP A 338 20.81 11.96 -5.55
CA TRP A 338 20.16 11.29 -6.70
C TRP A 338 21.13 10.79 -7.79
N GLU A 339 22.41 11.14 -7.75
CA GLU A 339 23.37 10.78 -8.79
C GLU A 339 23.63 9.26 -8.86
N ASP A 340 23.58 8.57 -7.72
CA ASP A 340 23.83 7.12 -7.63
C ASP A 340 22.84 6.40 -6.65
N TRP A 341 21.58 6.82 -6.62
CA TRP A 341 20.59 6.36 -5.65
C TRP A 341 20.05 4.95 -5.92
N SER A 342 19.74 4.63 -7.17
CA SER A 342 18.99 3.45 -7.54
C SER A 342 19.89 2.23 -7.78
N GLY A 343 19.55 1.07 -7.21
CA GLY A 343 20.17 -0.23 -7.52
C GLY A 343 21.49 -0.53 -6.80
N TYR A 344 22.04 0.40 -6.03
CA TYR A 344 23.36 0.23 -5.37
C TYR A 344 23.26 -0.25 -3.94
N MET A 345 22.07 -0.34 -3.34
CA MET A 345 21.84 -0.73 -1.95
C MET A 345 22.72 0.05 -0.97
N LYS A 346 22.73 1.37 -1.11
CA LYS A 346 23.50 2.29 -0.25
C LYS A 346 22.74 2.58 1.03
N GLU A 347 23.36 2.38 2.19
CA GLU A 347 22.76 2.75 3.47
C GLU A 347 22.55 4.27 3.59
N LYS A 348 23.59 5.07 3.30
CA LYS A 348 23.55 6.53 3.37
C LYS A 348 23.33 7.13 1.97
N VAL A 349 22.12 6.97 1.44
CA VAL A 349 21.80 7.34 0.07
C VAL A 349 21.36 8.80 -0.04
N PHE A 350 20.42 9.25 0.78
CA PHE A 350 19.87 10.60 0.76
C PHE A 350 20.14 11.37 2.05
N ASP A 351 20.35 12.68 1.90
CA ASP A 351 20.23 13.67 2.96
C ASP A 351 18.87 14.35 2.85
N PHE A 352 18.00 14.13 3.81
CA PHE A 352 16.63 14.68 3.84
C PHE A 352 16.54 16.12 4.33
N LEU A 353 17.67 16.83 4.44
CA LEU A 353 17.74 18.18 5.01
C LEU A 353 18.39 19.20 4.04
N THR A 354 19.21 18.72 3.10
CA THR A 354 20.03 19.57 2.24
C THR A 354 19.50 19.60 0.81
N PRO A 355 18.97 20.74 0.34
CA PRO A 355 18.55 20.89 -1.04
C PRO A 355 19.76 20.96 -1.99
N TYR A 356 19.53 20.69 -3.27
CA TYR A 356 20.47 20.99 -4.32
C TYR A 356 20.69 22.52 -4.46
N PRO A 357 21.83 22.98 -5.02
CA PRO A 357 22.16 24.40 -5.10
C PRO A 357 21.16 25.26 -5.89
N ASP A 358 20.42 24.67 -6.82
CA ASP A 358 19.42 25.35 -7.67
C ASP A 358 17.98 25.21 -7.15
N PHE A 359 17.79 24.64 -5.93
CA PHE A 359 16.51 24.56 -5.24
C PHE A 359 16.53 25.36 -3.94
N ASP A 360 16.03 26.58 -3.98
CA ASP A 360 15.89 27.43 -2.78
C ASP A 360 14.58 27.11 -2.04
N ILE A 361 14.66 26.19 -1.10
CA ILE A 361 13.51 25.69 -0.34
C ILE A 361 12.71 26.82 0.35
N LYS A 362 13.40 27.82 0.89
CA LYS A 362 12.77 28.96 1.58
C LYS A 362 11.98 29.81 0.59
N THR A 363 12.67 30.33 -0.43
CA THR A 363 12.09 31.25 -1.40
C THR A 363 10.95 30.60 -2.18
N LEU A 364 11.06 29.30 -2.50
CA LEU A 364 10.00 28.57 -3.21
C LEU A 364 8.75 28.36 -2.36
N ASN A 365 8.89 28.05 -1.06
CA ASN A 365 7.74 27.95 -0.17
C ASN A 365 7.08 29.31 0.06
N GLU A 366 7.86 30.36 0.31
CA GLU A 366 7.31 31.73 0.44
C GLU A 366 6.55 32.14 -0.83
N TYR A 367 7.08 31.81 -2.01
CA TYR A 367 6.41 32.08 -3.28
C TYR A 367 5.13 31.29 -3.44
N ALA A 368 5.14 30.00 -3.18
CA ALA A 368 3.96 29.14 -3.26
C ALA A 368 2.85 29.64 -2.31
N HIS A 369 3.19 29.93 -1.07
CA HIS A 369 2.24 30.45 -0.08
C HIS A 369 1.66 31.81 -0.48
N SER A 370 2.46 32.69 -1.10
CA SER A 370 1.97 33.96 -1.63
C SER A 370 0.93 33.81 -2.74
N LYS A 371 0.90 32.65 -3.40
CA LYS A 371 -0.07 32.28 -4.44
C LYS A 371 -1.24 31.42 -3.91
N GLY A 372 -1.25 31.09 -2.62
CA GLY A 372 -2.25 30.20 -2.01
C GLY A 372 -2.02 28.72 -2.32
N VAL A 373 -0.81 28.34 -2.73
CA VAL A 373 -0.38 26.97 -3.07
C VAL A 373 0.63 26.49 -2.03
N LYS A 374 0.65 25.18 -1.73
CA LYS A 374 1.69 24.55 -0.91
C LYS A 374 2.63 23.71 -1.77
N LEU A 375 3.79 23.39 -1.22
CA LEU A 375 4.64 22.34 -1.78
C LEU A 375 4.38 21.03 -1.04
N ILE A 376 4.41 19.90 -1.77
CA ILE A 376 4.45 18.56 -1.18
C ILE A 376 5.91 18.13 -1.16
N MET A 377 6.36 17.70 0.03
CA MET A 377 7.71 17.19 0.23
C MET A 377 7.85 15.80 -0.41
N HIS A 378 9.04 15.48 -0.90
CA HIS A 378 9.40 14.15 -1.35
C HIS A 378 10.54 13.58 -0.50
N HIS A 379 10.32 12.43 0.09
CA HIS A 379 11.31 11.65 0.82
C HIS A 379 11.49 10.29 0.14
N GLU A 380 12.28 10.23 -0.95
CA GLU A 380 12.75 8.94 -1.48
C GLU A 380 13.80 8.35 -0.52
N THR A 381 13.61 7.11 -0.12
CA THR A 381 14.50 6.44 0.81
C THR A 381 15.49 5.49 0.13
N SER A 382 15.26 5.14 -1.15
CA SER A 382 15.95 4.03 -1.83
C SER A 382 15.95 2.76 -0.97
N SER A 383 14.83 2.53 -0.26
CA SER A 383 14.60 1.44 0.69
C SER A 383 15.58 1.37 1.87
N SER A 384 16.37 2.43 2.11
CA SER A 384 17.24 2.53 3.29
C SER A 384 16.46 3.10 4.48
N VAL A 385 15.66 2.25 5.11
CA VAL A 385 14.75 2.66 6.19
C VAL A 385 15.49 3.14 7.43
N MET A 386 16.64 2.54 7.74
CA MET A 386 17.48 2.98 8.87
C MET A 386 18.04 4.39 8.67
N ASN A 387 18.39 4.74 7.43
CA ASN A 387 18.82 6.11 7.10
C ASN A 387 17.64 7.08 7.24
N TYR A 388 16.47 6.71 6.75
CA TYR A 388 15.28 7.54 6.85
C TYR A 388 14.87 7.78 8.30
N GLU A 389 14.78 6.75 9.13
CA GLU A 389 14.42 6.89 10.55
C GLU A 389 15.42 7.77 11.33
N LYS A 390 16.69 7.70 10.99
CA LYS A 390 17.72 8.57 11.60
C LYS A 390 17.47 10.06 11.34
N TYR A 391 16.95 10.41 10.19
CA TYR A 391 16.65 11.79 9.79
C TYR A 391 15.21 12.24 10.05
N MET A 392 14.28 11.32 10.26
CA MET A 392 12.84 11.52 10.20
C MET A 392 12.35 12.73 11.01
N ASP A 393 12.72 12.82 12.28
CA ASP A 393 12.31 13.94 13.14
C ASP A 393 12.82 15.28 12.64
N ARG A 394 14.07 15.33 12.19
CA ARG A 394 14.66 16.56 11.65
C ARG A 394 14.05 16.92 10.30
N ALA A 395 13.74 15.93 9.47
CA ALA A 395 13.10 16.14 8.18
C ALA A 395 11.66 16.64 8.36
N TYR A 396 10.90 16.08 9.28
CA TYR A 396 9.55 16.57 9.59
C TYR A 396 9.58 17.96 10.25
N GLN A 397 10.58 18.25 11.10
CA GLN A 397 10.75 19.59 11.63
C GLN A 397 11.08 20.60 10.52
N LEU A 398 11.96 20.27 9.58
CA LEU A 398 12.25 21.12 8.42
C LEU A 398 10.99 21.39 7.60
N MET A 399 10.13 20.38 7.40
CA MET A 399 8.86 20.57 6.74
C MET A 399 7.97 21.58 7.48
N LYS A 400 7.89 21.48 8.81
CA LYS A 400 7.13 22.47 9.63
C LYS A 400 7.71 23.87 9.50
N ASP A 401 9.03 24.00 9.52
CA ASP A 401 9.70 25.31 9.48
C ASP A 401 9.43 26.04 8.16
N TYR A 402 9.23 25.29 7.05
CA TYR A 402 8.91 25.85 5.74
C TYR A 402 7.43 25.75 5.34
N GLY A 403 6.56 25.21 6.22
CA GLY A 403 5.11 25.22 6.01
C GLY A 403 4.57 24.11 5.10
N TYR A 404 5.30 23.02 4.93
CA TYR A 404 4.77 21.80 4.30
C TYR A 404 3.76 21.12 5.24
N ASP A 405 2.74 20.49 4.67
CA ASP A 405 1.76 19.68 5.40
C ASP A 405 1.53 18.30 4.82
N ALA A 406 2.23 17.95 3.75
CA ALA A 406 2.17 16.65 3.12
C ALA A 406 3.55 16.18 2.63
N VAL A 407 3.79 14.86 2.70
CA VAL A 407 4.99 14.19 2.20
C VAL A 407 4.62 12.99 1.34
N LYS A 408 5.27 12.85 0.18
CA LYS A 408 5.38 11.60 -0.56
C LYS A 408 6.63 10.88 -0.08
N SER A 409 6.49 9.67 0.47
CA SER A 409 7.63 8.81 0.83
C SER A 409 7.75 7.65 -0.17
N GLY A 410 8.97 7.39 -0.66
CA GLY A 410 9.27 6.32 -1.60
C GLY A 410 10.23 5.29 -1.02
N TYR A 411 10.11 4.05 -1.48
CA TYR A 411 10.91 2.90 -1.01
C TYR A 411 11.39 2.05 -2.20
N VAL A 412 11.99 2.71 -3.19
CA VAL A 412 12.46 2.05 -4.40
C VAL A 412 13.70 1.18 -4.12
N GLY A 413 13.69 -0.07 -4.59
CA GLY A 413 14.81 -0.99 -4.49
C GLY A 413 14.74 -1.95 -3.30
N ASN A 414 15.83 -2.69 -3.05
CA ASN A 414 15.87 -3.69 -1.99
C ASN A 414 16.05 -3.03 -0.61
N ILE A 415 15.35 -3.55 0.38
CA ILE A 415 15.37 -3.04 1.75
C ILE A 415 16.78 -3.09 2.38
N ILE A 416 17.09 -2.03 3.12
CA ILE A 416 18.21 -1.97 4.05
C ILE A 416 17.63 -1.72 5.46
N PRO A 417 17.77 -2.69 6.36
CA PRO A 417 18.80 -3.77 6.47
C PRO A 417 18.68 -4.87 5.42
N ARG A 418 19.81 -5.30 4.89
CA ARG A 418 19.89 -6.33 3.84
C ARG A 418 19.28 -7.65 4.28
N GLY A 419 18.48 -8.26 3.42
CA GLY A 419 17.78 -9.51 3.66
C GLY A 419 16.35 -9.32 4.17
N GLU A 420 15.98 -8.12 4.62
CA GLU A 420 14.60 -7.77 4.88
C GLU A 420 13.81 -7.59 3.58
N HIS A 421 12.49 -7.73 3.69
CA HIS A 421 11.55 -7.60 2.58
C HIS A 421 10.55 -6.47 2.85
N HIS A 422 10.05 -5.83 1.80
CA HIS A 422 9.10 -4.70 1.88
C HIS A 422 7.86 -4.98 2.74
N TYR A 423 7.48 -6.25 2.89
CA TYR A 423 6.26 -6.64 3.61
C TYR A 423 6.54 -7.49 4.86
N SER A 424 7.80 -7.53 5.32
CA SER A 424 8.18 -8.17 6.60
C SER A 424 7.61 -7.40 7.80
N GLN A 425 7.56 -8.01 8.98
CA GLN A 425 7.10 -7.35 10.20
C GLN A 425 7.89 -6.06 10.50
N LEU A 426 9.20 -6.07 10.24
CA LEU A 426 10.06 -4.88 10.43
C LEU A 426 9.55 -3.69 9.59
N GLU A 427 9.30 -3.93 8.30
CA GLU A 427 8.85 -2.88 7.38
C GLU A 427 7.41 -2.41 7.67
N ILE A 428 6.52 -3.33 8.03
CA ILE A 428 5.16 -2.95 8.47
C ILE A 428 5.22 -2.01 9.68
N ASN A 429 6.12 -2.28 10.63
CA ASN A 429 6.32 -1.41 11.79
C ASN A 429 6.94 -0.07 11.40
N HIS A 430 7.89 -0.07 10.44
CA HIS A 430 8.48 1.15 9.91
C HIS A 430 7.42 2.03 9.21
N TYR A 431 6.60 1.47 8.30
CA TYR A 431 5.57 2.25 7.60
C TYR A 431 4.58 2.89 8.58
N LEU A 432 4.14 2.13 9.58
CA LEU A 432 3.25 2.66 10.61
C LEU A 432 3.95 3.72 11.48
N HIS A 433 5.23 3.52 11.81
CA HIS A 433 6.03 4.51 12.55
C HIS A 433 6.12 5.82 11.77
N ALA A 434 6.44 5.78 10.47
CA ALA A 434 6.52 6.97 9.63
C ALA A 434 5.19 7.74 9.59
N VAL A 435 4.05 7.04 9.46
CA VAL A 435 2.71 7.65 9.46
C VAL A 435 2.36 8.27 10.81
N THR A 436 2.57 7.54 11.90
CA THR A 436 2.24 8.04 13.24
C THR A 436 3.15 9.18 13.67
N ARG A 437 4.44 9.10 13.32
CA ARG A 437 5.38 10.17 13.60
C ARG A 437 5.08 11.43 12.80
N ALA A 438 4.69 11.29 11.52
CA ALA A 438 4.23 12.41 10.70
C ALA A 438 3.01 13.11 11.31
N ALA A 439 2.08 12.35 11.90
CA ALA A 439 0.92 12.91 12.58
C ALA A 439 1.29 13.83 13.78
N ASP A 440 2.35 13.51 14.52
CA ASP A 440 2.86 14.37 15.60
C ASP A 440 3.32 15.74 15.09
N TYR A 441 3.70 15.84 13.82
CA TYR A 441 4.09 17.07 13.14
C TYR A 441 2.96 17.66 12.28
N HIS A 442 1.74 17.12 12.32
CA HIS A 442 0.61 17.50 11.45
C HIS A 442 0.97 17.40 9.97
N ILE A 443 1.53 16.26 9.56
CA ILE A 443 1.92 15.97 8.17
C ILE A 443 1.08 14.80 7.65
N MET A 444 0.48 15.00 6.49
CA MET A 444 -0.20 13.96 5.71
C MET A 444 0.83 13.15 4.93
N VAL A 445 0.61 11.84 4.81
CA VAL A 445 1.54 10.91 4.17
C VAL A 445 0.91 10.26 2.95
N ASN A 446 1.65 10.26 1.84
CA ASN A 446 1.43 9.47 0.64
C ASN A 446 2.59 8.48 0.50
N ALA A 447 2.36 7.19 0.73
CA ALA A 447 3.41 6.17 0.75
C ALA A 447 3.45 5.39 -0.57
N HIS A 448 4.57 5.46 -1.29
CA HIS A 448 4.84 4.69 -2.51
C HIS A 448 5.69 3.44 -2.20
N GLU A 449 5.59 2.38 -2.99
CA GLU A 449 6.21 1.06 -2.82
C GLU A 449 5.95 0.36 -1.47
N ALA A 450 5.36 1.04 -0.51
CA ALA A 450 4.98 0.49 0.78
C ALA A 450 3.95 -0.65 0.64
N VAL A 451 3.67 -1.35 1.73
CA VAL A 451 2.66 -2.41 1.72
C VAL A 451 1.28 -1.89 1.29
N ARG A 452 0.54 -2.70 0.57
CA ARG A 452 -0.86 -2.43 0.19
C ARG A 452 -1.71 -2.05 1.40
N PRO A 453 -2.69 -1.15 1.23
CA PRO A 453 -3.51 -0.68 2.32
C PRO A 453 -4.41 -1.79 2.88
N THR A 454 -4.62 -1.72 4.18
CA THR A 454 -5.43 -2.65 4.97
C THR A 454 -6.46 -1.92 5.84
N GLY A 455 -6.88 -0.72 5.42
CA GLY A 455 -7.86 0.11 6.10
C GLY A 455 -7.30 0.97 7.24
N LEU A 456 -5.98 1.03 7.42
CA LEU A 456 -5.33 1.83 8.47
C LEU A 456 -5.63 3.32 8.37
N CYS A 457 -6.07 3.81 7.21
CA CYS A 457 -6.52 5.18 7.02
C CYS A 457 -7.76 5.55 7.87
N ARG A 458 -8.56 4.58 8.35
CA ARG A 458 -9.58 4.83 9.39
C ARG A 458 -8.94 5.22 10.71
N THR A 459 -7.90 4.51 11.13
CA THR A 459 -7.23 4.70 12.41
C THR A 459 -6.27 5.90 12.38
N TYR A 460 -5.61 6.09 11.25
CA TYR A 460 -4.63 7.15 11.00
C TYR A 460 -4.97 7.88 9.69
N PRO A 461 -5.96 8.78 9.71
CA PRO A 461 -6.45 9.44 8.49
C PRO A 461 -5.44 10.39 7.83
N ASN A 462 -4.31 10.69 8.47
CA ASN A 462 -3.19 11.37 7.82
C ASN A 462 -2.43 10.47 6.80
N LEU A 463 -2.67 9.16 6.78
CA LEU A 463 -2.31 8.29 5.65
C LEU A 463 -3.31 8.56 4.52
N ILE A 464 -3.05 9.61 3.75
CA ILE A 464 -3.99 10.17 2.76
C ILE A 464 -3.82 9.53 1.37
N GLY A 465 -2.65 8.97 1.09
CA GLY A 465 -2.35 8.33 -0.18
C GLY A 465 -1.42 7.12 -0.01
N ASN A 466 -1.52 6.21 -0.95
CA ASN A 466 -0.64 5.05 -1.04
C ASN A 466 -0.67 4.55 -2.48
N GLU A 467 0.48 4.18 -3.06
CA GLU A 467 0.53 3.60 -4.40
C GLU A 467 0.31 2.09 -4.36
N SER A 468 1.29 1.34 -3.91
CA SER A 468 1.31 -0.11 -3.68
C SER A 468 0.61 -0.93 -4.76
N ALA A 469 0.82 -0.56 -6.02
CA ALA A 469 0.41 -1.26 -7.23
C ALA A 469 1.05 -0.58 -8.45
N ARG A 470 0.99 -1.25 -9.60
CA ARG A 470 1.47 -0.71 -10.87
C ARG A 470 0.66 0.53 -11.28
N GLY A 471 1.28 1.71 -11.19
CA GLY A 471 0.71 3.03 -11.49
C GLY A 471 1.06 3.56 -12.88
N THR A 472 0.84 4.86 -13.08
CA THR A 472 1.06 5.56 -14.36
C THR A 472 2.51 5.52 -14.84
N GLU A 473 3.50 5.50 -13.95
CA GLU A 473 4.92 5.52 -14.33
C GLU A 473 5.30 4.39 -15.29
N TYR A 474 4.68 3.23 -15.15
CA TYR A 474 4.91 2.09 -16.03
C TYR A 474 4.46 2.31 -17.47
N GLN A 475 3.69 3.34 -17.75
CA GLN A 475 3.43 3.76 -19.12
C GLN A 475 4.71 4.23 -19.82
N ALA A 476 5.64 4.84 -19.08
CA ALA A 476 6.96 5.23 -19.56
C ALA A 476 8.00 4.10 -19.57
N PHE A 477 7.68 2.94 -18.96
CA PHE A 477 8.59 1.78 -18.82
C PHE A 477 8.10 0.55 -19.60
N GLY A 478 7.55 0.75 -20.78
CA GLY A 478 7.08 -0.32 -21.67
C GLY A 478 5.55 -0.46 -21.73
N GLY A 479 4.83 0.38 -21.03
CA GLY A 479 3.38 0.45 -21.05
C GLY A 479 2.66 -0.48 -20.07
N THR A 480 1.38 -0.24 -19.90
CA THR A 480 0.46 -1.05 -19.09
C THR A 480 -0.81 -1.28 -19.90
N LYS A 481 -1.32 -2.50 -19.92
CA LYS A 481 -2.56 -2.81 -20.67
C LYS A 481 -3.75 -2.06 -20.07
N PRO A 482 -4.64 -1.48 -20.88
CA PRO A 482 -5.79 -0.72 -20.38
C PRO A 482 -6.70 -1.51 -19.43
N GLY A 483 -6.80 -2.83 -19.59
CA GLY A 483 -7.58 -3.71 -18.72
C GLY A 483 -7.11 -3.74 -17.28
N HIS A 484 -5.84 -3.41 -17.01
CA HIS A 484 -5.30 -3.35 -15.66
C HIS A 484 -6.04 -2.32 -14.78
N THR A 485 -6.25 -1.11 -15.30
CA THR A 485 -6.92 -0.04 -14.56
C THR A 485 -8.38 -0.35 -14.24
N ALA A 486 -9.04 -1.17 -15.06
CA ALA A 486 -10.42 -1.63 -14.81
C ALA A 486 -10.51 -2.69 -13.69
N ILE A 487 -9.41 -3.33 -13.32
CA ILE A 487 -9.35 -4.37 -12.27
C ILE A 487 -9.00 -3.76 -10.91
N LEU A 488 -8.20 -2.70 -10.87
CA LEU A 488 -7.71 -2.07 -9.63
C LEU A 488 -8.83 -1.69 -8.64
N PRO A 489 -9.99 -1.17 -9.06
CA PRO A 489 -11.09 -0.87 -8.12
C PRO A 489 -11.59 -2.09 -7.35
N PHE A 490 -11.56 -3.29 -7.96
CA PHE A 490 -12.04 -4.53 -7.36
C PHE A 490 -10.96 -5.27 -6.56
N THR A 491 -9.73 -4.82 -6.60
CA THR A 491 -8.57 -5.47 -6.00
C THR A 491 -7.81 -4.48 -5.11
N ARG A 492 -6.87 -3.72 -5.66
CA ARG A 492 -5.97 -2.81 -4.93
C ARG A 492 -6.71 -1.77 -4.07
N LEU A 493 -7.85 -1.26 -4.53
CA LEU A 493 -8.62 -0.23 -3.79
C LEU A 493 -9.42 -0.78 -2.61
N GLN A 494 -9.46 -2.09 -2.40
CA GLN A 494 -10.24 -2.70 -1.32
C GLN A 494 -9.75 -2.35 0.09
N GLY A 495 -8.52 -1.94 0.26
CA GLY A 495 -7.95 -1.58 1.56
C GLY A 495 -7.78 -0.08 1.80
N GLY A 496 -7.99 0.74 0.78
CA GLY A 496 -7.81 2.20 0.85
C GLY A 496 -7.52 2.84 -0.51
N PRO A 497 -7.46 4.17 -0.55
CA PRO A 497 -7.27 4.93 -1.79
C PRO A 497 -5.92 4.64 -2.45
N MET A 498 -5.83 4.94 -3.75
CA MET A 498 -4.60 4.77 -4.53
C MET A 498 -4.14 6.10 -5.15
N ASP A 499 -2.88 6.47 -4.93
CA ASP A 499 -2.20 7.48 -5.72
C ASP A 499 -1.74 6.85 -7.06
N TYR A 500 -2.67 6.77 -8.01
CA TYR A 500 -2.42 6.21 -9.34
C TYR A 500 -1.60 7.16 -10.23
N THR A 501 -1.53 8.44 -9.89
CA THR A 501 -0.90 9.52 -10.68
C THR A 501 -1.48 9.67 -12.09
N PRO A 502 -2.82 9.86 -12.23
CA PRO A 502 -3.48 9.93 -13.52
C PRO A 502 -3.29 11.28 -14.23
N GLY A 503 -3.80 11.38 -15.45
CA GLY A 503 -3.95 12.67 -16.15
C GLY A 503 -2.93 12.92 -17.25
N ILE A 504 -2.23 11.90 -17.75
CA ILE A 504 -1.33 12.06 -18.90
C ILE A 504 -2.14 12.31 -20.17
N PHE A 505 -1.95 13.45 -20.81
CA PHE A 505 -2.62 13.84 -22.06
C PHE A 505 -1.72 13.65 -23.27
N GLU A 506 -0.40 13.87 -23.11
CA GLU A 506 0.58 13.55 -24.15
C GLU A 506 1.00 12.09 -24.04
N MET A 507 0.58 11.30 -25.02
CA MET A 507 0.81 9.84 -24.97
C MET A 507 2.23 9.42 -25.34
N ASP A 508 2.99 10.26 -26.03
CA ASP A 508 4.38 9.98 -26.43
C ASP A 508 5.36 10.55 -25.39
N CYS A 509 6.13 9.67 -24.78
CA CYS A 509 7.14 10.03 -23.79
C CYS A 509 8.45 10.47 -24.46
N ALA A 510 9.23 11.33 -23.81
CA ALA A 510 10.52 11.79 -24.31
C ALA A 510 11.56 10.66 -24.44
N ASN A 511 11.43 9.57 -23.66
CA ASN A 511 12.27 8.37 -23.75
C ASN A 511 11.87 7.43 -24.90
N GLY A 512 10.86 7.78 -25.71
CA GLY A 512 10.37 6.98 -26.84
C GLY A 512 9.31 5.95 -26.49
N SER A 513 8.89 5.86 -25.24
CA SER A 513 7.75 5.02 -24.84
C SER A 513 6.41 5.68 -25.24
N HIS A 514 5.35 4.86 -25.32
CA HIS A 514 4.00 5.32 -25.61
C HIS A 514 3.03 4.85 -24.52
N CYS A 515 2.22 5.78 -23.99
CA CYS A 515 1.20 5.46 -22.99
C CYS A 515 0.02 4.73 -23.64
N ASN A 516 -0.27 3.50 -23.19
CA ASN A 516 -1.40 2.69 -23.66
C ASN A 516 -2.74 3.20 -23.10
N SER A 517 -3.08 4.43 -23.38
CA SER A 517 -4.29 5.10 -22.89
C SER A 517 -4.85 6.07 -23.94
N THR A 518 -5.84 6.82 -23.55
CA THR A 518 -6.40 7.95 -24.28
C THR A 518 -6.73 9.07 -23.30
N ILE A 519 -6.89 10.30 -23.75
CA ILE A 519 -7.34 11.40 -22.88
C ILE A 519 -8.63 11.02 -22.14
N CYS A 520 -9.63 10.45 -22.82
CA CYS A 520 -10.87 9.97 -22.18
C CYS A 520 -10.61 8.87 -21.14
N GLY A 521 -9.67 7.96 -21.42
CA GLY A 521 -9.25 6.94 -20.46
C GLY A 521 -8.60 7.55 -19.22
N GLN A 522 -7.74 8.56 -19.39
CA GLN A 522 -7.13 9.28 -18.29
C GLN A 522 -8.15 10.06 -17.44
N LEU A 523 -9.14 10.70 -18.08
CA LEU A 523 -10.24 11.36 -17.36
C LEU A 523 -11.08 10.37 -16.55
N ALA A 524 -11.35 9.18 -17.08
CA ALA A 524 -12.10 8.15 -16.38
C ALA A 524 -11.42 7.69 -15.08
N LEU A 525 -10.09 7.76 -15.00
CA LEU A 525 -9.34 7.36 -13.79
C LEU A 525 -9.67 8.25 -12.59
N TYR A 526 -9.98 9.52 -12.78
CA TYR A 526 -10.40 10.42 -11.69
C TYR A 526 -11.74 10.00 -11.06
N VAL A 527 -12.54 9.20 -11.77
CA VAL A 527 -13.81 8.67 -11.27
C VAL A 527 -13.65 7.27 -10.68
N THR A 528 -12.77 6.44 -11.28
CA THR A 528 -12.64 5.02 -10.92
C THR A 528 -11.54 4.72 -9.91
N MET A 529 -10.53 5.60 -9.83
CA MET A 529 -9.41 5.49 -8.86
C MET A 529 -9.62 6.48 -7.74
N TYR A 530 -10.44 6.10 -6.78
CA TYR A 530 -10.69 6.96 -5.62
C TYR A 530 -9.39 7.29 -4.87
N SER A 531 -9.16 8.57 -4.63
CA SER A 531 -8.09 9.07 -3.77
C SER A 531 -8.44 10.47 -3.23
N PRO A 532 -8.23 10.75 -1.94
CA PRO A 532 -8.31 12.11 -1.42
C PRO A 532 -7.08 12.95 -1.81
N LEU A 533 -6.07 12.34 -2.41
CA LEU A 533 -4.87 12.97 -2.94
C LEU A 533 -4.81 12.72 -4.45
N GLN A 534 -5.31 13.68 -5.26
CA GLN A 534 -5.44 13.53 -6.71
C GLN A 534 -4.42 14.36 -7.47
N MET A 535 -3.62 13.68 -8.29
CA MET A 535 -2.61 14.29 -9.13
C MET A 535 -3.14 14.60 -10.54
N ALA A 536 -2.78 15.76 -11.07
CA ALA A 536 -2.74 16.00 -12.50
C ALA A 536 -1.28 15.85 -12.94
N ALA A 537 -0.92 14.69 -13.48
CA ALA A 537 0.47 14.23 -13.55
C ALA A 537 1.26 14.74 -14.75
N ASP A 538 0.59 15.22 -15.81
CA ASP A 538 1.25 15.70 -17.03
C ASP A 538 1.87 17.10 -16.87
N PHE A 539 2.59 17.54 -17.89
CA PHE A 539 3.19 18.87 -17.93
C PHE A 539 2.14 19.96 -18.10
N PRO A 540 2.34 21.16 -17.52
CA PRO A 540 1.45 22.30 -17.71
C PRO A 540 1.09 22.57 -19.17
N GLU A 541 2.08 22.58 -20.07
CA GLU A 541 1.89 22.86 -21.50
C GLU A 541 1.04 21.83 -22.24
N ASN A 542 0.93 20.60 -21.75
CA ASN A 542 0.07 19.57 -22.36
C ASN A 542 -1.39 19.79 -21.98
N TYR A 543 -1.67 20.23 -20.77
CA TYR A 543 -3.01 20.64 -20.35
C TYR A 543 -3.51 21.88 -21.08
N GLU A 544 -2.61 22.86 -21.33
CA GLU A 544 -2.94 24.08 -22.06
C GLU A 544 -3.40 23.84 -23.51
N LYS A 545 -3.00 22.72 -24.11
CA LYS A 545 -3.48 22.29 -25.45
C LYS A 545 -4.90 21.70 -25.44
N HIS A 546 -5.40 21.28 -24.26
CA HIS A 546 -6.63 20.52 -24.10
C HIS A 546 -7.44 21.02 -22.89
N MET A 547 -7.68 22.34 -22.83
CA MET A 547 -8.33 23.00 -21.70
C MET A 547 -9.76 22.52 -21.43
N ASP A 548 -10.48 22.06 -22.45
CA ASP A 548 -11.81 21.45 -22.34
C ASP A 548 -11.76 20.13 -21.54
N ALA A 549 -10.84 19.25 -21.87
CA ALA A 549 -10.60 18.01 -21.13
C ALA A 549 -10.01 18.29 -19.72
N PHE A 550 -9.10 19.25 -19.61
CA PHE A 550 -8.50 19.63 -18.32
C PHE A 550 -9.52 20.24 -17.34
N GLN A 551 -10.55 20.92 -17.86
CA GLN A 551 -11.65 21.41 -17.02
C GLN A 551 -12.33 20.27 -16.26
N PHE A 552 -12.49 19.09 -16.88
CA PHE A 552 -13.04 17.92 -16.19
C PHE A 552 -12.20 17.54 -14.94
N ILE A 553 -10.86 17.51 -15.07
CA ILE A 553 -9.98 17.23 -13.93
C ILE A 553 -10.17 18.27 -12.82
N LYS A 554 -10.28 19.55 -13.18
CA LYS A 554 -10.50 20.64 -12.20
C LYS A 554 -11.82 20.49 -11.45
N ASP A 555 -12.84 19.95 -12.10
CA ASP A 555 -14.20 19.85 -11.53
C ASP A 555 -14.38 18.60 -10.67
N VAL A 556 -13.72 17.48 -10.99
CA VAL A 556 -13.93 16.18 -10.34
C VAL A 556 -12.81 15.75 -9.38
N ALA A 557 -11.64 16.30 -9.50
CA ALA A 557 -10.50 15.95 -8.65
C ALA A 557 -10.57 16.63 -7.28
#